data_e07ae4bd2020b29053b007b7d6651153
#
_entry.id   e07ae4bd2020b29053b007b7d6651153
#
_cell.length_a   1.000
_cell.length_b   1.000
_cell.length_c   1.000
_cell.angle_alpha   90.00
_cell.angle_beta   90.00
_cell.angle_gamma   90.00
#
_symmetry.space_group_name_H-M   'P 1'
#
loop_
_entity.id
_entity.type
_entity.pdbx_description
1 polymer ?
#
loop_
_entity_poly.entity_id
_entity_poly.type
_entity_poly.pdbx_seq_one_letter_code
_entity_poly.pdbx_strand_id
1 'polypeptide(L)'
;MSTAQATANKAAFSRFHDAVNTGDLEVISTMIDEVVAPDVLFHAPVPTGATGVQALRQVWEVLLRAFPDLHVAVEDLIAEGDKVVARNTVTGTHQGGFRGLPPTGKAVTYNEIFIVRFAGRRIAEIWGVVDALAQMKQLGMIPA
;
A
#
# COMPACT_ATOMS: atom_id res chain seq x y z
N MET A 1 -17.96 -0.93 19.28
CA MET A 1 -17.75 -1.67 18.02
C MET A 1 -17.70 -3.14 18.30
N SER A 2 -18.37 -3.95 17.48
CA SER A 2 -18.46 -5.39 17.71
C SER A 2 -17.20 -6.10 17.20
N THR A 3 -16.92 -7.29 17.77
CA THR A 3 -15.84 -8.17 17.29
C THR A 3 -16.09 -8.59 15.83
N ALA A 4 -17.36 -8.79 15.44
CA ALA A 4 -17.73 -9.13 14.07
C ALA A 4 -17.35 -8.01 13.10
N GLN A 5 -17.52 -6.74 13.49
CA GLN A 5 -17.13 -5.60 12.68
C GLN A 5 -15.60 -5.57 12.50
N ALA A 6 -14.84 -5.76 13.56
CA ALA A 6 -13.39 -5.80 13.50
C ALA A 6 -12.90 -6.95 12.60
N THR A 7 -13.51 -8.12 12.71
CA THR A 7 -13.20 -9.28 11.86
C THR A 7 -13.48 -8.99 10.39
N ALA A 8 -14.63 -8.37 10.10
CA ALA A 8 -15.01 -8.00 8.73
C ALA A 8 -14.04 -6.96 8.14
N ASN A 9 -13.64 -5.98 8.94
CA ASN A 9 -12.69 -4.95 8.52
C ASN A 9 -11.31 -5.56 8.21
N LYS A 10 -10.84 -6.47 9.06
CA LYS A 10 -9.58 -7.19 8.81
C LYS A 10 -9.65 -8.01 7.52
N ALA A 11 -10.77 -8.71 7.30
CA ALA A 11 -10.96 -9.52 6.10
C ALA A 11 -10.94 -8.65 4.84
N ALA A 12 -11.57 -7.48 4.87
CA ALA A 12 -11.58 -6.54 3.75
C ALA A 12 -10.16 -6.04 3.43
N PHE A 13 -9.40 -5.69 4.46
CA PHE A 13 -8.03 -5.21 4.26
C PHE A 13 -7.11 -6.33 3.77
N SER A 14 -7.30 -7.56 4.24
CA SER A 14 -6.57 -8.75 3.73
C SER A 14 -6.84 -8.98 2.25
N ARG A 15 -8.10 -8.87 1.82
CA ARG A 15 -8.45 -9.01 0.40
C ARG A 15 -7.75 -7.95 -0.46
N PHE A 16 -7.60 -6.73 0.07
CA PHE A 16 -6.87 -5.68 -0.62
C PHE A 16 -5.40 -6.07 -0.81
N HIS A 17 -4.74 -6.58 0.23
CA HIS A 17 -3.36 -7.04 0.13
C HIS A 17 -3.20 -8.23 -0.83
N ASP A 18 -4.16 -9.15 -0.83
CA ASP A 18 -4.16 -10.27 -1.79
C ASP A 18 -4.23 -9.75 -3.22
N ALA A 19 -5.07 -8.74 -3.48
CA ALA A 19 -5.18 -8.12 -4.79
C ALA A 19 -3.87 -7.46 -5.22
N VAL A 20 -3.22 -6.74 -4.30
CA VAL A 20 -1.92 -6.11 -4.55
C VAL A 20 -0.89 -7.15 -4.96
N ASN A 21 -0.88 -8.29 -4.29
CA ASN A 21 0.09 -9.37 -4.55
C ASN A 21 -0.15 -10.12 -5.85
N THR A 22 -1.25 -9.86 -6.55
CA THR A 22 -1.44 -10.37 -7.92
C THR A 22 -0.54 -9.66 -8.93
N GLY A 23 -0.09 -8.43 -8.62
CA GLY A 23 0.65 -7.59 -9.55
C GLY A 23 -0.18 -7.08 -10.72
N ASP A 24 -1.49 -7.27 -10.68
CA ASP A 24 -2.42 -6.91 -11.76
C ASP A 24 -3.19 -5.64 -11.39
N LEU A 25 -2.94 -4.56 -12.11
CA LEU A 25 -3.56 -3.26 -11.84
C LEU A 25 -5.09 -3.29 -11.99
N GLU A 26 -5.63 -4.12 -12.88
CA GLU A 26 -7.09 -4.25 -13.01
C GLU A 26 -7.71 -4.91 -11.80
N VAL A 27 -7.06 -5.94 -11.27
CA VAL A 27 -7.50 -6.63 -10.04
C VAL A 27 -7.45 -5.66 -8.86
N ILE A 28 -6.36 -4.91 -8.73
CA ILE A 28 -6.20 -3.90 -7.67
C ILE A 28 -7.26 -2.82 -7.80
N SER A 29 -7.50 -2.32 -9.00
CA SER A 29 -8.49 -1.28 -9.26
C SER A 29 -9.90 -1.74 -8.90
N THR A 30 -10.25 -2.97 -9.24
CA THR A 30 -11.55 -3.57 -8.88
C THR A 30 -11.68 -3.67 -7.36
N MET A 31 -10.63 -4.08 -6.67
CA MET A 31 -10.64 -4.20 -5.20
C MET A 31 -10.75 -2.82 -4.55
N ILE A 32 -10.08 -1.81 -5.10
CA ILE A 32 -10.22 -0.42 -4.62
C ILE A 32 -11.69 0.00 -4.70
N ASP A 33 -12.36 -0.26 -5.83
CA ASP A 33 -13.77 0.08 -5.99
C ASP A 33 -14.67 -0.62 -4.97
N GLU A 34 -14.32 -1.83 -4.57
CA GLU A 34 -15.12 -2.60 -3.60
C GLU A 34 -14.89 -2.18 -2.15
N VAL A 35 -13.63 -1.95 -1.76
CA VAL A 35 -13.29 -1.80 -0.34
C VAL A 35 -12.94 -0.38 0.09
N VAL A 36 -12.74 0.54 -0.86
CA VAL A 36 -12.34 1.93 -0.56
C VAL A 36 -13.47 2.88 -0.92
N ALA A 37 -13.77 3.82 -0.02
CA ALA A 37 -14.75 4.87 -0.31
C ALA A 37 -14.24 5.80 -1.41
N PRO A 38 -15.11 6.23 -2.36
CA PRO A 38 -14.67 7.12 -3.44
C PRO A 38 -14.06 8.43 -2.96
N ASP A 39 -14.48 8.92 -1.80
CA ASP A 39 -14.02 10.15 -1.16
C ASP A 39 -12.98 9.90 -0.06
N VAL A 40 -12.27 8.79 -0.12
CA VAL A 40 -11.27 8.41 0.87
C VAL A 40 -10.27 9.54 1.14
N LEU A 41 -9.95 9.74 2.42
CA LEU A 41 -8.89 10.66 2.84
C LEU A 41 -7.57 9.88 2.85
N PHE A 42 -6.78 10.05 1.82
CA PHE A 42 -5.52 9.31 1.67
C PHE A 42 -4.34 10.22 2.00
N HIS A 43 -3.69 9.93 3.12
CA HIS A 43 -2.45 10.59 3.54
C HIS A 43 -1.30 9.79 2.93
N ALA A 44 -1.00 10.09 1.66
CA ALA A 44 -0.01 9.34 0.89
C ALA A 44 1.38 9.47 1.50
N PRO A 45 2.15 8.37 1.59
CA PRO A 45 3.51 8.41 2.12
C PRO A 45 4.50 9.05 1.13
N VAL A 46 4.06 9.30 -0.10
CA VAL A 46 4.84 9.97 -1.14
C VAL A 46 3.96 11.03 -1.80
N PRO A 47 4.55 12.12 -2.34
CA PRO A 47 3.76 13.11 -3.07
C PRO A 47 3.07 12.52 -4.28
N THR A 48 1.80 12.92 -4.49
CA THR A 48 1.03 12.54 -5.67
C THR A 48 0.45 13.80 -6.31
N GLY A 49 0.12 13.71 -7.59
CA GLY A 49 -0.54 14.81 -8.31
C GLY A 49 -2.06 14.80 -8.17
N ALA A 50 -2.62 13.93 -7.35
CA ALA A 50 -4.05 13.76 -7.19
C ALA A 50 -4.43 13.56 -5.73
N THR A 51 -5.72 13.48 -5.43
CA THR A 51 -6.27 13.23 -4.09
C THR A 51 -7.21 12.04 -4.11
N GLY A 52 -7.54 11.53 -2.93
CA GLY A 52 -8.53 10.47 -2.77
C GLY A 52 -8.17 9.18 -3.50
N VAL A 53 -9.17 8.56 -4.11
CA VAL A 53 -9.03 7.30 -4.84
C VAL A 53 -8.04 7.41 -5.99
N GLN A 54 -7.98 8.56 -6.68
CA GLN A 54 -7.04 8.75 -7.78
C GLN A 54 -5.59 8.72 -7.31
N ALA A 55 -5.31 9.34 -6.15
CA ALA A 55 -3.97 9.28 -5.56
C ALA A 55 -3.59 7.85 -5.20
N LEU A 56 -4.53 7.07 -4.65
CA LEU A 56 -4.31 5.68 -4.31
C LEU A 56 -3.99 4.84 -5.56
N ARG A 57 -4.75 5.04 -6.65
CA ARG A 57 -4.47 4.35 -7.92
C ARG A 57 -3.09 4.71 -8.46
N GLN A 58 -2.72 5.98 -8.42
CA GLN A 58 -1.41 6.44 -8.90
C GLN A 58 -0.26 5.80 -8.14
N VAL A 59 -0.40 5.64 -6.83
CA VAL A 59 0.63 4.98 -6.02
C VAL A 59 0.89 3.56 -6.52
N TRP A 60 -0.16 2.79 -6.77
CA TRP A 60 0.01 1.42 -7.26
C TRP A 60 0.54 1.36 -8.69
N GLU A 61 0.12 2.28 -9.55
CA GLU A 61 0.68 2.37 -10.91
C GLU A 61 2.18 2.63 -10.87
N VAL A 62 2.62 3.59 -10.04
CA VAL A 62 4.05 3.92 -9.90
C VAL A 62 4.82 2.73 -9.32
N LEU A 63 4.32 2.13 -8.25
CA LEU A 63 5.00 1.03 -7.57
C LEU A 63 5.14 -0.21 -8.47
N LEU A 64 4.09 -0.58 -9.18
CA LEU A 64 4.12 -1.77 -10.04
C LEU A 64 4.92 -1.55 -11.33
N ARG A 65 5.01 -0.31 -11.79
CA ARG A 65 5.91 0.04 -12.89
C ARG A 65 7.37 -0.08 -12.46
N ALA A 66 7.67 0.43 -11.26
CA ALA A 66 9.04 0.41 -10.73
C ALA A 66 9.46 -0.99 -10.27
N PHE A 67 8.53 -1.73 -9.65
CA PHE A 67 8.76 -3.06 -9.07
C PHE A 67 7.67 -4.02 -9.54
N PRO A 68 7.82 -4.59 -10.76
CA PRO A 68 6.76 -5.47 -11.31
C PRO A 68 6.48 -6.71 -10.46
N ASP A 69 7.46 -7.16 -9.70
CA ASP A 69 7.38 -8.32 -8.79
C ASP A 69 7.10 -7.92 -7.35
N LEU A 70 6.54 -6.73 -7.12
CA LEU A 70 6.24 -6.23 -5.79
C LEU A 70 5.40 -7.24 -5.01
N HIS A 71 5.85 -7.54 -3.78
CA HIS A 71 5.13 -8.41 -2.86
C HIS A 71 5.02 -7.77 -1.49
N VAL A 72 3.83 -7.76 -0.94
CA VAL A 72 3.55 -7.23 0.40
C VAL A 72 3.22 -8.40 1.32
N ALA A 73 4.12 -8.69 2.25
CA ALA A 73 3.89 -9.68 3.30
C ALA A 73 3.33 -8.97 4.54
N VAL A 74 2.11 -9.30 4.92
CA VAL A 74 1.49 -8.73 6.12
C VAL A 74 2.00 -9.50 7.34
N GLU A 75 2.80 -8.82 8.17
CA GLU A 75 3.39 -9.43 9.36
C GLU A 75 2.42 -9.40 10.54
N ASP A 76 1.72 -8.27 10.73
CA ASP A 76 0.69 -8.09 11.74
C ASP A 76 -0.53 -7.42 11.14
N LEU A 77 -1.71 -7.87 11.54
CA LEU A 77 -2.97 -7.26 11.19
C LEU A 77 -3.82 -7.14 12.46
N ILE A 78 -3.97 -5.92 12.93
CA ILE A 78 -4.57 -5.63 14.22
C ILE A 78 -5.78 -4.72 14.00
N ALA A 79 -6.91 -5.08 14.57
CA ALA A 79 -8.13 -4.27 14.48
C ALA A 79 -8.65 -3.89 15.86
N GLU A 80 -9.00 -2.62 16.00
CA GLU A 80 -9.67 -2.10 17.19
C GLU A 80 -10.61 -0.97 16.77
N GLY A 81 -11.85 -1.02 17.23
CA GLY A 81 -12.84 -0.04 16.82
C GLY A 81 -13.06 -0.09 15.31
N ASP A 82 -13.03 1.06 14.68
CA ASP A 82 -13.18 1.21 13.23
C ASP A 82 -11.86 1.19 12.47
N LYS A 83 -10.74 0.89 13.14
CA LYS A 83 -9.41 0.95 12.55
C LYS A 83 -8.77 -0.43 12.42
N VAL A 84 -8.00 -0.58 11.36
CA VAL A 84 -7.15 -1.76 11.15
C VAL A 84 -5.72 -1.27 10.89
N VAL A 85 -4.77 -1.91 11.55
CA VAL A 85 -3.34 -1.64 11.38
C VAL A 85 -2.69 -2.83 10.68
N ALA A 86 -1.92 -2.57 9.65
CA ALA A 86 -1.10 -3.58 8.97
C ALA A 86 0.37 -3.18 9.07
N ARG A 87 1.20 -4.08 9.59
CA ARG A 87 2.66 -3.96 9.56
C ARG A 87 3.17 -4.92 8.51
N ASN A 88 3.83 -4.39 7.49
CA ASN A 88 4.18 -5.15 6.30
C ASN A 88 5.68 -5.17 6.04
N THR A 89 6.16 -6.24 5.42
CA THR A 89 7.44 -6.30 4.74
C THR A 89 7.21 -6.32 3.24
N VAL A 90 7.81 -5.37 2.54
CA VAL A 90 7.66 -5.22 1.09
C VAL A 90 8.96 -5.61 0.41
N THR A 91 8.86 -6.42 -0.63
CA THR A 91 9.99 -6.84 -1.46
C THR A 91 9.70 -6.56 -2.93
N GLY A 92 10.74 -6.36 -3.69
CA GLY A 92 10.63 -6.16 -5.14
C GLY A 92 11.99 -5.97 -5.78
N THR A 93 12.00 -5.98 -7.11
CA THR A 93 13.20 -5.75 -7.93
C THR A 93 12.98 -4.49 -8.76
N HIS A 94 13.93 -3.56 -8.69
CA HIS A 94 13.85 -2.26 -9.37
C HIS A 94 14.07 -2.41 -10.87
N GLN A 95 12.99 -2.49 -11.62
CA GLN A 95 13.00 -2.72 -13.06
C GLN A 95 12.36 -1.58 -13.87
N GLY A 96 11.82 -0.57 -13.22
CA GLY A 96 11.27 0.64 -13.84
C GLY A 96 11.70 1.88 -13.09
N GLY A 97 11.57 3.04 -13.70
CA GLY A 97 11.97 4.31 -13.09
C GLY A 97 11.25 4.56 -11.76
N PHE A 98 12.00 5.01 -10.75
CA PHE A 98 11.45 5.28 -9.42
C PHE A 98 12.20 6.46 -8.80
N ARG A 99 11.44 7.47 -8.36
CA ARG A 99 11.99 8.70 -7.75
C ARG A 99 13.07 9.36 -8.63
N GLY A 100 12.90 9.31 -9.96
CA GLY A 100 13.86 9.85 -10.90
C GLY A 100 15.07 8.95 -11.18
N LEU A 101 15.17 7.79 -10.53
CA LEU A 101 16.26 6.84 -10.74
C LEU A 101 15.88 5.85 -11.82
N PRO A 102 16.71 5.71 -12.90
CA PRO A 102 16.51 4.66 -13.89
C PRO A 102 16.62 3.27 -13.27
N PRO A 103 16.08 2.23 -13.93
CA PRO A 103 16.12 0.87 -13.41
C PRO A 103 17.55 0.42 -13.06
N THR A 104 17.72 -0.12 -11.85
CA THR A 104 19.02 -0.60 -11.35
C THR A 104 19.15 -2.11 -11.34
N GLY A 105 18.03 -2.84 -11.44
CA GLY A 105 18.00 -4.29 -11.24
C GLY A 105 18.20 -4.75 -9.81
N LYS A 106 18.29 -3.81 -8.86
CA LYS A 106 18.55 -4.15 -7.45
C LYS A 106 17.28 -4.62 -6.77
N ALA A 107 17.42 -5.60 -5.88
CA ALA A 107 16.35 -6.04 -4.99
C ALA A 107 16.24 -5.10 -3.81
N VAL A 108 15.00 -4.84 -3.37
CA VAL A 108 14.72 -4.04 -2.17
C VAL A 108 13.89 -4.85 -1.18
N THR A 109 14.11 -4.60 0.10
CA THR A 109 13.29 -5.11 1.20
C THR A 109 13.13 -4.00 2.20
N TYR A 110 11.90 -3.58 2.47
CA TYR A 110 11.65 -2.50 3.42
C TYR A 110 10.35 -2.73 4.16
N ASN A 111 10.16 -2.00 5.26
CA ASN A 111 8.95 -2.10 6.07
C ASN A 111 8.04 -0.92 5.84
N GLU A 112 6.77 -1.15 6.07
CA GLU A 112 5.74 -0.11 6.07
C GLU A 112 4.70 -0.44 7.13
N ILE A 113 4.03 0.60 7.63
CA ILE A 113 2.88 0.45 8.52
C ILE A 113 1.78 1.33 7.99
N PHE A 114 0.60 0.74 7.83
CA PHE A 114 -0.59 1.47 7.43
C PHE A 114 -1.66 1.33 8.50
N ILE A 115 -2.38 2.43 8.72
CA ILE A 115 -3.58 2.45 9.53
C ILE A 115 -4.72 2.86 8.61
N VAL A 116 -5.79 2.09 8.59
CA VAL A 116 -6.99 2.43 7.83
C VAL A 116 -8.18 2.55 8.78
N ARG A 117 -9.06 3.50 8.50
CA ARG A 117 -10.31 3.69 9.21
C ARG A 117 -11.45 3.31 8.29
N PHE A 118 -12.35 2.48 8.79
CA PHE A 118 -13.55 2.08 8.08
C PHE A 118 -14.73 2.96 8.47
N ALA A 119 -15.55 3.33 7.49
CA ALA A 119 -16.88 3.92 7.71
C ALA A 119 -17.86 3.04 6.95
N GLY A 120 -18.80 2.43 7.69
CA GLY A 120 -19.61 1.37 7.13
C GLY A 120 -18.76 0.17 6.76
N ARG A 121 -18.74 -0.21 5.49
CA ARG A 121 -17.97 -1.37 5.01
C ARG A 121 -16.79 -0.98 4.15
N ARG A 122 -16.47 0.31 4.08
CA ARG A 122 -15.42 0.82 3.20
C ARG A 122 -14.37 1.59 3.96
N ILE A 123 -13.15 1.55 3.44
CA ILE A 123 -12.04 2.34 3.96
C ILE A 123 -12.30 3.80 3.65
N ALA A 124 -12.41 4.63 4.68
CA ALA A 124 -12.70 6.05 4.58
C ALA A 124 -11.46 6.93 4.76
N GLU A 125 -10.42 6.40 5.40
CA GLU A 125 -9.19 7.16 5.65
C GLU A 125 -8.00 6.20 5.74
N ILE A 126 -6.87 6.63 5.18
CA ILE A 126 -5.64 5.83 5.13
C ILE A 126 -4.46 6.71 5.57
N TRP A 127 -3.70 6.22 6.55
CA TRP A 127 -2.39 6.77 6.94
C TRP A 127 -1.32 5.72 6.66
N GLY A 128 -0.19 6.14 6.12
CA GLY A 128 0.91 5.22 5.86
C GLY A 128 2.26 5.83 6.15
N VAL A 129 3.14 5.01 6.72
CA VAL A 129 4.55 5.33 6.88
C VAL A 129 5.36 4.22 6.23
N VAL A 130 6.23 4.61 5.31
CA VAL A 130 7.10 3.69 4.56
C VAL A 130 8.55 4.03 4.93
N ASP A 131 9.38 3.01 5.11
CA ASP A 131 10.81 3.21 5.36
C ASP A 131 11.51 3.60 4.05
N ALA A 132 11.29 4.83 3.63
CA ALA A 132 11.85 5.38 2.41
C ALA A 132 13.39 5.49 2.47
N LEU A 133 13.94 5.71 3.67
CA LEU A 133 15.39 5.78 3.84
C LEU A 133 16.04 4.43 3.50
N ALA A 134 15.51 3.32 3.99
CA ALA A 134 16.00 2.00 3.66
C ALA A 134 15.90 1.72 2.15
N GLN A 135 14.77 2.09 1.55
CA GLN A 135 14.55 2.00 0.11
C GLN A 135 15.63 2.72 -0.69
N MET A 136 15.87 3.99 -0.35
CA MET A 136 16.83 4.83 -1.07
C MET A 136 18.27 4.34 -0.89
N LYS A 137 18.63 3.87 0.31
CA LYS A 137 19.95 3.29 0.55
C LYS A 137 20.18 2.04 -0.30
N GLN A 138 19.20 1.14 -0.32
CA GLN A 138 19.30 -0.11 -1.08
C GLN A 138 19.38 0.14 -2.59
N LEU A 139 18.72 1.18 -3.07
CA LEU A 139 18.78 1.56 -4.48
C LEU A 139 20.04 2.35 -4.86
N GLY A 140 20.85 2.74 -3.88
CA GLY A 140 22.06 3.51 -4.11
C GLY A 140 21.82 4.99 -4.34
N MET A 141 20.63 5.50 -4.00
CA MET A 141 20.29 6.92 -4.13
C MET A 141 20.96 7.79 -3.08
N ILE A 142 21.27 7.19 -1.93
CA ILE A 142 22.00 7.82 -0.83
C ILE A 142 23.03 6.84 -0.28
N PRO A 143 24.09 7.32 0.39
CA PRO A 143 25.10 6.44 0.98
C PRO A 143 24.49 5.45 1.99
N ALA A 144 25.03 4.23 1.99
CA ALA A 144 24.60 3.19 2.92
C ALA A 144 25.09 3.48 4.35
#